data_b837b1746b8a687675a997dbd10f1546
#
_entry.id   b837b1746b8a687675a997dbd10f1546
#
_cell.length_a   1.000
_cell.length_b   1.000
_cell.length_c   1.000
_cell.angle_alpha   90.00
_cell.angle_beta   90.00
_cell.angle_gamma   90.00
#
_symmetry.space_group_name_H-M   'P 1'
#
loop_
_entity.id
_entity.type
_entity.pdbx_description
1 polymer ?
#
loop_
_entity_poly.entity_id
_entity_poly.type
_entity_poly.pdbx_seq_one_letter_code
_entity_poly.pdbx_strand_id
1 'polypeptide(L)'
;MPELPEVETTRRILEPYLLGQRIQKLLHQDPARYRHTERAEGRKVLGISRRGKYLILQLDQGLEAIIHLGMTGGFRFEPHRHTRVTLVLPQQTLYYTDPRRFGKWWVVEAGDYREIGLLGRMGPEPLSPDFTPVGFKQALAQTRRKIKEVLLSQEAVAGVGNIYADESLWLSKIHPERPAHTLSPAEVKRLHRAIREVMGQAVEAGGSTLSDESYQQPNGEPGYFQFAHKAYDRTGQPCRRRGCKGRIVKMVVGGRGTHFCPVCQQNSR
;
A
#
# COMPACT_ATOMS: atom_id res chain seq x y z
N MET A 1 -4.95 0.59 -7.08
CA MET A 1 -3.55 0.16 -6.80
C MET A 1 -3.52 -0.34 -5.37
N PRO A 2 -3.11 -1.58 -5.15
CA PRO A 2 -2.93 -2.08 -3.78
C PRO A 2 -1.98 -1.19 -2.97
N GLU A 3 -2.48 -0.68 -1.85
CA GLU A 3 -1.72 0.07 -0.84
C GLU A 3 -1.48 -0.85 0.36
N LEU A 4 -1.01 -0.35 1.48
CA LEU A 4 -0.70 -1.19 2.65
C LEU A 4 -1.86 -2.11 3.08
N PRO A 5 -3.12 -1.64 3.20
CA PRO A 5 -4.21 -2.52 3.64
C PRO A 5 -4.47 -3.70 2.71
N GLU A 6 -4.44 -3.48 1.40
CA GLU A 6 -4.64 -4.53 0.40
C GLU A 6 -3.50 -5.54 0.42
N VAL A 7 -2.26 -5.06 0.59
CA VAL A 7 -1.08 -5.94 0.66
C VAL A 7 -1.07 -6.75 1.96
N GLU A 8 -1.49 -6.15 3.08
CA GLU A 8 -1.60 -6.85 4.37
C GLU A 8 -2.70 -7.92 4.33
N THR A 9 -3.84 -7.61 3.73
CA THR A 9 -4.92 -8.58 3.53
C THR A 9 -4.46 -9.76 2.66
N THR A 10 -3.76 -9.45 1.57
CA THR A 10 -3.15 -10.47 0.70
C THR A 10 -2.17 -11.35 1.50
N ARG A 11 -1.29 -10.75 2.32
CA ARG A 11 -0.34 -11.45 3.18
C ARG A 11 -1.05 -12.44 4.10
N ARG A 12 -2.07 -11.97 4.82
CA ARG A 12 -2.82 -12.80 5.79
C ARG A 12 -3.49 -13.99 5.14
N ILE A 13 -4.10 -13.80 3.96
CA ILE A 13 -4.79 -14.88 3.25
C ILE A 13 -3.79 -15.88 2.68
N LEU A 14 -2.62 -15.43 2.19
CA LEU A 14 -1.63 -16.34 1.60
C LEU A 14 -0.79 -17.09 2.65
N GLU A 15 -0.66 -16.56 3.85
CA GLU A 15 0.21 -17.13 4.90
C GLU A 15 -0.02 -18.63 5.16
N PRO A 16 -1.26 -19.12 5.38
CA PRO A 16 -1.49 -20.55 5.64
C PRO A 16 -1.15 -21.46 4.45
N TYR A 17 -1.14 -20.93 3.23
CA TYR A 17 -0.82 -21.70 2.01
C TYR A 17 0.67 -21.68 1.69
N LEU A 18 1.42 -20.72 2.19
CA LEU A 18 2.84 -20.52 1.89
C LEU A 18 3.75 -21.03 3.01
N LEU A 19 3.36 -20.79 4.27
CA LEU A 19 4.22 -21.06 5.41
C LEU A 19 4.59 -22.54 5.51
N GLY A 20 5.89 -22.83 5.57
CA GLY A 20 6.43 -24.18 5.64
C GLY A 20 6.47 -24.93 4.32
N GLN A 21 5.86 -24.41 3.25
CA GLN A 21 5.85 -25.05 1.94
C GLN A 21 7.19 -24.86 1.21
N ARG A 22 7.51 -25.81 0.33
CA ARG A 22 8.66 -25.72 -0.58
C ARG A 22 8.20 -25.27 -1.95
N ILE A 23 8.80 -24.21 -2.47
CA ILE A 23 8.53 -23.72 -3.83
C ILE A 23 9.06 -24.75 -4.83
N GLN A 24 8.19 -25.42 -5.57
CA GLN A 24 8.56 -26.39 -6.58
C GLN A 24 9.00 -25.72 -7.88
N LYS A 25 8.20 -24.75 -8.34
CA LYS A 25 8.45 -23.97 -9.56
C LYS A 25 7.94 -22.54 -9.39
N LEU A 26 8.62 -21.62 -10.07
CA LEU A 26 8.20 -20.24 -10.21
C LEU A 26 8.28 -19.85 -11.69
N LEU A 27 7.14 -19.97 -12.39
CA LEU A 27 7.07 -19.85 -13.85
C LEU A 27 6.60 -18.47 -14.27
N HIS A 28 7.31 -17.84 -15.19
CA HIS A 28 6.93 -16.55 -15.82
C HIS A 28 7.63 -16.37 -17.18
N GLN A 29 7.24 -15.32 -17.92
CA GLN A 29 7.79 -15.00 -19.26
C GLN A 29 8.46 -13.62 -19.32
N ASP A 30 8.67 -12.93 -18.17
CA ASP A 30 9.22 -11.56 -18.13
C ASP A 30 10.34 -11.46 -17.09
N PRO A 31 11.57 -11.86 -17.43
CA PRO A 31 12.70 -11.82 -16.50
C PRO A 31 13.15 -10.40 -16.14
N ALA A 32 12.74 -9.39 -16.91
CA ALA A 32 13.05 -7.99 -16.57
C ALA A 32 12.23 -7.50 -15.37
N ARG A 33 11.02 -8.03 -15.17
CA ARG A 33 10.12 -7.68 -14.05
C ARG A 33 10.22 -8.65 -12.90
N TYR A 34 10.49 -9.94 -13.19
CA TYR A 34 10.54 -11.04 -12.21
C TYR A 34 11.96 -11.57 -12.16
N ARG A 35 12.80 -10.89 -11.35
CA ARG A 35 14.25 -11.05 -11.35
C ARG A 35 14.71 -12.13 -10.38
N HIS A 36 15.62 -12.97 -10.84
CA HIS A 36 16.30 -14.01 -10.05
C HIS A 36 15.34 -15.00 -9.39
N THR A 37 14.14 -15.16 -9.96
CA THR A 37 13.07 -15.99 -9.39
C THR A 37 13.43 -17.48 -9.37
N GLU A 38 14.30 -17.92 -10.26
CA GLU A 38 14.86 -19.27 -10.29
C GLU A 38 15.57 -19.65 -8.97
N ARG A 39 16.11 -18.65 -8.25
CA ARG A 39 16.74 -18.87 -6.94
C ARG A 39 15.76 -19.29 -5.84
N ALA A 40 14.47 -19.01 -6.01
CA ALA A 40 13.43 -19.43 -5.08
C ALA A 40 13.00 -20.89 -5.26
N GLU A 41 13.28 -21.49 -6.43
CA GLU A 41 12.91 -22.89 -6.69
C GLU A 41 13.66 -23.83 -5.75
N GLY A 42 12.95 -24.79 -5.20
CA GLY A 42 13.47 -25.72 -4.19
C GLY A 42 13.58 -25.13 -2.79
N ARG A 43 13.33 -23.83 -2.56
CA ARG A 43 13.42 -23.17 -1.24
C ARG A 43 12.15 -23.37 -0.42
N LYS A 44 12.36 -23.49 0.90
CA LYS A 44 11.26 -23.55 1.87
C LYS A 44 10.88 -22.14 2.31
N VAL A 45 9.59 -21.83 2.34
CA VAL A 45 9.07 -20.58 2.87
C VAL A 45 9.07 -20.67 4.41
N LEU A 46 9.90 -19.86 5.06
CA LEU A 46 10.04 -19.81 6.52
C LEU A 46 9.09 -18.80 7.15
N GLY A 47 8.66 -17.80 6.38
CA GLY A 47 7.76 -16.76 6.86
C GLY A 47 7.25 -15.91 5.71
N ILE A 48 6.18 -15.16 5.99
CA ILE A 48 5.65 -14.12 5.11
C ILE A 48 5.40 -12.86 5.91
N SER A 49 6.02 -11.78 5.49
CA SER A 49 5.87 -10.45 6.09
C SER A 49 5.51 -9.40 5.04
N ARG A 50 5.31 -8.17 5.51
CA ARG A 50 5.02 -7.02 4.66
C ARG A 50 5.88 -5.83 5.09
N ARG A 51 6.36 -5.08 4.10
CA ARG A 51 6.98 -3.78 4.33
C ARG A 51 6.36 -2.75 3.38
N GLY A 52 5.62 -1.76 3.90
CA GLY A 52 4.85 -0.82 3.08
C GLY A 52 3.91 -1.53 2.13
N LYS A 53 4.19 -1.45 0.83
CA LYS A 53 3.40 -2.08 -0.24
C LYS A 53 4.08 -3.33 -0.85
N TYR A 54 5.06 -3.89 -0.13
CA TYR A 54 5.78 -5.08 -0.56
C TYR A 54 5.42 -6.28 0.32
N LEU A 55 5.15 -7.43 -0.29
CA LEU A 55 5.17 -8.73 0.37
C LEU A 55 6.61 -9.25 0.38
N ILE A 56 7.00 -9.90 1.46
CA ILE A 56 8.33 -10.47 1.64
C ILE A 56 8.16 -11.91 2.10
N LEU A 57 8.56 -12.87 1.26
CA LEU A 57 8.65 -14.28 1.63
C LEU A 57 10.06 -14.54 2.12
N GLN A 58 10.22 -14.86 3.40
CA GLN A 58 11.49 -15.32 3.94
C GLN A 58 11.69 -16.78 3.48
N LEU A 59 12.77 -17.03 2.79
CA LEU A 59 13.14 -18.35 2.27
C LEU A 59 14.31 -18.95 3.06
N ASP A 60 14.44 -20.25 3.04
CA ASP A 60 15.62 -20.89 3.60
C ASP A 60 16.90 -20.47 2.83
N GLN A 61 18.06 -20.78 3.42
CA GLN A 61 19.39 -20.41 2.90
C GLN A 61 19.61 -18.88 2.74
N GLY A 62 18.96 -18.06 3.58
CA GLY A 62 19.19 -16.63 3.63
C GLY A 62 18.66 -15.84 2.43
N LEU A 63 17.63 -16.32 1.75
CA LEU A 63 17.00 -15.63 0.64
C LEU A 63 15.66 -14.99 1.02
N GLU A 64 15.28 -13.97 0.28
CA GLU A 64 13.94 -13.37 0.34
C GLU A 64 13.37 -13.20 -1.07
N ALA A 65 12.08 -13.56 -1.23
CA ALA A 65 11.33 -13.16 -2.42
C ALA A 65 10.49 -11.92 -2.09
N ILE A 66 10.81 -10.82 -2.77
CA ILE A 66 10.19 -9.50 -2.58
C ILE A 66 9.20 -9.27 -3.71
N ILE A 67 7.94 -8.97 -3.36
CA ILE A 67 6.85 -8.84 -4.33
C ILE A 67 6.19 -7.48 -4.18
N HIS A 68 6.19 -6.68 -5.24
CA HIS A 68 5.40 -5.46 -5.36
C HIS A 68 4.23 -5.73 -6.31
N LEU A 69 3.00 -5.59 -5.83
CA LEU A 69 1.81 -5.94 -6.60
C LEU A 69 1.56 -5.00 -7.79
N GLY A 70 2.17 -3.83 -7.83
CA GLY A 70 1.93 -2.84 -8.87
C GLY A 70 0.58 -2.14 -8.69
N MET A 71 -0.11 -1.86 -9.80
CA MET A 71 -1.39 -1.15 -9.77
C MET A 71 -2.61 -2.07 -9.80
N THR A 72 -2.47 -3.23 -10.43
CA THR A 72 -3.58 -4.18 -10.69
C THR A 72 -3.19 -5.61 -10.37
N GLY A 73 -2.02 -5.79 -9.75
CA GLY A 73 -1.52 -7.11 -9.38
C GLY A 73 -2.24 -7.67 -8.15
N GLY A 74 -2.47 -8.98 -8.18
CA GLY A 74 -3.06 -9.72 -7.07
C GLY A 74 -2.83 -11.21 -7.24
N PHE A 75 -3.06 -11.96 -6.18
CA PHE A 75 -2.97 -13.43 -6.19
C PHE A 75 -4.35 -14.05 -6.36
N ARG A 76 -4.38 -15.24 -6.95
CA ARG A 76 -5.58 -16.08 -7.10
C ARG A 76 -5.21 -17.55 -6.89
N PHE A 77 -6.20 -18.35 -6.51
CA PHE A 77 -6.07 -19.80 -6.41
C PHE A 77 -6.37 -20.53 -7.73
N GLU A 78 -6.97 -19.82 -8.68
CA GLU A 78 -7.32 -20.34 -10.00
C GLU A 78 -6.57 -19.60 -11.11
N PRO A 79 -6.25 -20.25 -12.24
CA PRO A 79 -5.61 -19.62 -13.37
C PRO A 79 -6.50 -18.53 -13.98
N HIS A 80 -5.87 -17.49 -14.52
CA HIS A 80 -6.57 -16.37 -15.13
C HIS A 80 -5.84 -15.90 -16.39
N ARG A 81 -6.55 -15.33 -17.37
CA ARG A 81 -5.98 -14.82 -18.64
C ARG A 81 -4.86 -13.79 -18.45
N HIS A 82 -4.80 -13.13 -17.31
CA HIS A 82 -3.76 -12.17 -16.96
C HIS A 82 -2.74 -12.73 -15.95
N THR A 83 -2.64 -14.05 -15.81
CA THR A 83 -1.58 -14.67 -15.01
C THR A 83 -0.21 -14.28 -15.57
N ARG A 84 0.67 -13.82 -14.70
CA ARG A 84 2.03 -13.38 -15.02
C ARG A 84 3.09 -14.23 -14.35
N VAL A 85 2.80 -14.71 -13.15
CA VAL A 85 3.66 -15.65 -12.43
C VAL A 85 2.80 -16.78 -11.90
N THR A 86 3.28 -18.01 -12.08
CA THR A 86 2.68 -19.22 -11.51
C THR A 86 3.63 -19.75 -10.45
N LEU A 87 3.20 -19.77 -9.20
CA LEU A 87 3.94 -20.28 -8.06
C LEU A 87 3.39 -21.67 -7.71
N VAL A 88 4.16 -22.71 -8.01
CA VAL A 88 3.78 -24.11 -7.79
C VAL A 88 4.31 -24.56 -6.43
N LEU A 89 3.39 -24.98 -5.57
CA LEU A 89 3.65 -25.58 -4.26
C LEU A 89 3.17 -27.03 -4.26
N PRO A 90 3.58 -27.87 -3.30
CA PRO A 90 3.19 -29.29 -3.27
C PRO A 90 1.68 -29.55 -3.24
N GLN A 91 0.93 -28.70 -2.57
CA GLN A 91 -0.51 -28.88 -2.36
C GLN A 91 -1.38 -27.83 -3.05
N GLN A 92 -0.81 -26.72 -3.48
CA GLN A 92 -1.53 -25.59 -4.04
C GLN A 92 -0.70 -24.87 -5.09
N THR A 93 -1.32 -24.43 -6.17
CA THR A 93 -0.72 -23.48 -7.12
C THR A 93 -1.33 -22.10 -6.89
N LEU A 94 -0.49 -21.09 -6.81
CA LEU A 94 -0.90 -19.68 -6.71
C LEU A 94 -0.59 -18.97 -8.02
N TYR A 95 -1.53 -18.15 -8.46
CA TYR A 95 -1.44 -17.41 -9.71
C TYR A 95 -1.37 -15.92 -9.41
N TYR A 96 -0.23 -15.31 -9.67
CA TYR A 96 -0.12 -13.85 -9.65
C TYR A 96 -0.63 -13.28 -10.97
N THR A 97 -1.67 -12.49 -10.91
CA THR A 97 -2.31 -11.84 -12.06
C THR A 97 -1.99 -10.36 -12.06
N ASP A 98 -1.66 -9.79 -13.22
CA ASP A 98 -1.45 -8.35 -13.36
C ASP A 98 -1.79 -7.90 -14.79
N PRO A 99 -3.01 -7.40 -15.06
CA PRO A 99 -3.41 -6.91 -16.36
C PRO A 99 -2.48 -5.83 -16.92
N ARG A 100 -2.06 -4.89 -16.08
CA ARG A 100 -1.26 -3.72 -16.48
C ARG A 100 0.25 -3.94 -16.47
N ARG A 101 0.72 -5.06 -15.96
CA ARG A 101 2.13 -5.45 -15.90
C ARG A 101 3.04 -4.44 -15.17
N PHE A 102 2.58 -3.86 -14.06
CA PHE A 102 3.38 -2.96 -13.21
C PHE A 102 3.96 -3.64 -11.99
N GLY A 103 3.53 -4.85 -11.70
CA GLY A 103 4.07 -5.67 -10.62
C GLY A 103 5.51 -6.09 -10.89
N LYS A 104 6.24 -6.31 -9.82
CA LYS A 104 7.65 -6.71 -9.87
C LYS A 104 7.95 -7.70 -8.77
N TRP A 105 8.81 -8.65 -9.07
CA TRP A 105 9.33 -9.62 -8.12
C TRP A 105 10.85 -9.62 -8.17
N TRP A 106 11.47 -9.87 -7.03
CA TRP A 106 12.91 -10.05 -6.88
C TRP A 106 13.17 -11.19 -5.92
N VAL A 107 14.18 -12.01 -6.19
CA VAL A 107 14.74 -12.93 -5.20
C VAL A 107 16.16 -12.47 -4.89
N VAL A 108 16.38 -12.08 -3.64
CA VAL A 108 17.61 -11.44 -3.18
C VAL A 108 18.16 -12.14 -1.93
N GLU A 109 19.40 -11.87 -1.57
CA GLU A 109 19.89 -12.17 -0.23
C GLU A 109 19.08 -11.39 0.82
N ALA A 110 18.80 -12.01 1.95
CA ALA A 110 18.00 -11.39 3.01
C ALA A 110 18.62 -10.05 3.45
N GLY A 111 17.82 -9.00 3.38
CA GLY A 111 18.26 -7.63 3.71
C GLY A 111 19.00 -6.88 2.61
N ASP A 112 19.30 -7.49 1.47
CA ASP A 112 19.92 -6.80 0.34
C ASP A 112 18.86 -6.21 -0.61
N TYR A 113 18.47 -4.96 -0.35
CA TYR A 113 17.44 -4.26 -1.12
C TYR A 113 17.99 -3.22 -2.10
N ARG A 114 19.29 -3.28 -2.44
CA ARG A 114 19.95 -2.29 -3.33
C ARG A 114 19.26 -2.14 -4.68
N GLU A 115 18.76 -3.23 -5.26
CA GLU A 115 18.02 -3.21 -6.53
C GLU A 115 16.53 -2.82 -6.39
N ILE A 116 16.00 -2.73 -5.17
CA ILE A 116 14.57 -2.53 -4.90
C ILE A 116 14.27 -1.06 -4.54
N GLY A 117 15.26 -0.21 -4.66
CA GLY A 117 15.15 1.25 -4.61
C GLY A 117 14.52 1.79 -3.33
N LEU A 118 13.20 1.80 -3.27
CA LEU A 118 12.47 2.45 -2.17
C LEU A 118 12.46 1.63 -0.88
N LEU A 119 12.54 0.29 -0.95
CA LEU A 119 12.35 -0.58 0.22
C LEU A 119 13.36 -0.28 1.34
N GLY A 120 14.63 -0.01 0.99
CA GLY A 120 15.68 0.33 1.95
C GLY A 120 15.60 1.74 2.55
N ARG A 121 14.78 2.64 1.99
CA ARG A 121 14.65 4.06 2.42
C ARG A 121 13.26 4.41 2.93
N MET A 122 12.42 3.42 3.11
CA MET A 122 11.04 3.59 3.50
C MET A 122 10.92 4.05 4.96
N GLY A 123 10.07 5.01 5.22
CA GLY A 123 9.72 5.48 6.57
C GLY A 123 9.06 4.39 7.44
N PRO A 124 8.73 4.68 8.70
CA PRO A 124 8.15 3.69 9.61
C PRO A 124 6.80 3.17 9.13
N GLU A 125 6.45 1.96 9.54
CA GLU A 125 5.14 1.38 9.33
C GLU A 125 4.08 2.15 10.13
N PRO A 126 2.96 2.58 9.52
CA PRO A 126 1.98 3.45 10.20
C PRO A 126 1.31 2.80 11.41
N LEU A 127 1.24 1.48 11.46
CA LEU A 127 0.62 0.74 12.58
C LEU A 127 1.65 0.26 13.62
N SER A 128 2.96 0.42 13.35
CA SER A 128 4.03 0.13 14.31
C SER A 128 4.12 1.20 15.40
N PRO A 129 4.63 0.85 16.59
CA PRO A 129 5.02 1.81 17.62
C PRO A 129 6.14 2.77 17.17
N ASP A 130 6.95 2.40 16.18
CA ASP A 130 8.03 3.24 15.63
C ASP A 130 7.52 4.47 14.87
N PHE A 131 6.28 4.44 14.40
CA PHE A 131 5.63 5.62 13.82
C PHE A 131 5.17 6.54 14.95
N THR A 132 6.03 7.47 15.35
CA THR A 132 5.75 8.42 16.44
C THR A 132 5.44 9.82 15.91
N PRO A 133 4.62 10.63 16.63
CA PRO A 133 4.35 12.01 16.23
C PRO A 133 5.63 12.87 16.15
N VAL A 134 6.61 12.61 17.00
CA VAL A 134 7.90 13.33 17.03
C VAL A 134 8.72 13.00 15.79
N GLY A 135 8.95 11.72 15.51
CA GLY A 135 9.69 11.30 14.32
C GLY A 135 9.01 11.73 13.03
N PHE A 136 7.67 11.65 12.99
CA PHE A 136 6.90 12.12 11.84
C PHE A 136 7.06 13.64 11.64
N LYS A 137 7.00 14.45 12.70
CA LYS A 137 7.26 15.89 12.61
C LYS A 137 8.65 16.19 12.09
N GLN A 138 9.67 15.48 12.56
CA GLN A 138 11.05 15.63 12.09
C GLN A 138 11.16 15.34 10.58
N ALA A 139 10.55 14.26 10.10
CA ALA A 139 10.53 13.93 8.68
C ALA A 139 9.83 15.01 7.84
N LEU A 140 8.68 15.53 8.29
CA LEU A 140 7.94 16.58 7.59
C LEU A 140 8.71 17.92 7.55
N ALA A 141 9.48 18.23 8.58
CA ALA A 141 10.26 19.47 8.67
C ALA A 141 11.42 19.54 7.64
N GLN A 142 11.86 18.40 7.13
CA GLN A 142 12.98 18.31 6.18
C GLN A 142 12.59 18.64 4.72
N THR A 143 11.31 18.93 4.44
CA THR A 143 10.87 19.09 3.05
C THR A 143 9.83 20.19 2.89
N ARG A 144 9.95 20.95 1.79
CA ARG A 144 8.97 21.96 1.38
C ARG A 144 7.88 21.41 0.45
N ARG A 145 7.92 20.13 0.12
CA ARG A 145 6.92 19.47 -0.73
C ARG A 145 5.53 19.55 -0.09
N LYS A 146 4.49 19.47 -0.91
CA LYS A 146 3.10 19.39 -0.46
C LYS A 146 2.90 18.14 0.39
N ILE A 147 2.12 18.25 1.48
CA ILE A 147 1.93 17.15 2.43
C ILE A 147 1.45 15.86 1.75
N LYS A 148 0.56 15.94 0.77
CA LYS A 148 0.13 14.75 0.03
C LYS A 148 1.28 14.08 -0.71
N GLU A 149 2.15 14.83 -1.37
CA GLU A 149 3.32 14.28 -2.07
C GLU A 149 4.29 13.59 -1.11
N VAL A 150 4.45 14.14 0.10
CA VAL A 150 5.28 13.53 1.14
C VAL A 150 4.68 12.21 1.62
N LEU A 151 3.38 12.13 1.82
CA LEU A 151 2.71 10.88 2.18
C LEU A 151 2.87 9.82 1.09
N LEU A 152 2.77 10.21 -0.18
CA LEU A 152 2.90 9.30 -1.32
C LEU A 152 4.34 8.83 -1.56
N SER A 153 5.36 9.56 -1.09
CA SER A 153 6.76 9.21 -1.29
C SER A 153 7.22 7.99 -0.50
N GLN A 154 6.47 7.55 0.49
CA GLN A 154 6.80 6.44 1.42
C GLN A 154 7.97 6.74 2.38
N GLU A 155 8.60 7.92 2.32
CA GLU A 155 9.79 8.28 3.11
C GLU A 155 9.43 8.72 4.53
N ALA A 156 8.33 9.45 4.70
CA ALA A 156 7.87 9.90 6.02
C ALA A 156 7.02 8.84 6.76
N VAL A 157 6.31 8.01 6.02
CA VAL A 157 5.49 6.90 6.49
C VAL A 157 5.29 5.89 5.37
N ALA A 158 5.42 4.60 5.67
CA ALA A 158 5.29 3.53 4.69
C ALA A 158 3.82 3.24 4.33
N GLY A 159 3.59 2.69 3.16
CA GLY A 159 2.34 2.05 2.78
C GLY A 159 1.19 2.97 2.37
N VAL A 160 1.27 4.28 2.68
CA VAL A 160 0.23 5.26 2.30
C VAL A 160 0.26 5.50 0.79
N GLY A 161 -0.88 5.33 0.13
CA GLY A 161 -1.04 5.68 -1.27
C GLY A 161 -2.16 6.70 -1.45
N ASN A 162 -2.74 6.73 -2.66
CA ASN A 162 -3.64 7.82 -3.05
C ASN A 162 -4.96 7.82 -2.28
N ILE A 163 -5.53 6.64 -2.03
CA ILE A 163 -6.79 6.49 -1.28
C ILE A 163 -6.59 6.96 0.15
N TYR A 164 -5.63 6.37 0.82
CA TYR A 164 -5.43 6.57 2.26
C TYR A 164 -4.78 7.90 2.59
N ALA A 165 -4.05 8.53 1.64
CA ALA A 165 -3.62 9.93 1.79
C ALA A 165 -4.82 10.88 1.79
N ASP A 166 -5.76 10.77 0.85
CA ASP A 166 -6.95 11.62 0.79
C ASP A 166 -7.82 11.45 2.03
N GLU A 167 -8.05 10.21 2.46
CA GLU A 167 -8.85 9.92 3.67
C GLU A 167 -8.19 10.46 4.95
N SER A 168 -6.87 10.27 5.10
CA SER A 168 -6.14 10.75 6.27
C SER A 168 -6.07 12.28 6.33
N LEU A 169 -5.89 12.95 5.19
CA LEU A 169 -5.90 14.40 5.09
C LEU A 169 -7.29 14.97 5.35
N TRP A 170 -8.35 14.31 4.86
CA TRP A 170 -9.71 14.71 5.18
C TRP A 170 -9.99 14.57 6.68
N LEU A 171 -9.64 13.44 7.28
CA LEU A 171 -9.87 13.18 8.70
C LEU A 171 -9.15 14.20 9.59
N SER A 172 -7.92 14.56 9.25
CA SER A 172 -7.07 15.51 9.97
C SER A 172 -7.38 16.99 9.66
N LYS A 173 -8.27 17.30 8.71
CA LYS A 173 -8.61 18.66 8.25
C LYS A 173 -7.41 19.42 7.65
N ILE A 174 -6.51 18.74 6.97
CA ILE A 174 -5.33 19.35 6.37
C ILE A 174 -5.53 19.41 4.86
N HIS A 175 -5.31 20.60 4.27
CA HIS A 175 -5.35 20.79 2.82
C HIS A 175 -4.20 20.01 2.16
N PRO A 176 -4.45 19.24 1.08
CA PRO A 176 -3.45 18.38 0.48
C PRO A 176 -2.22 19.10 -0.10
N GLU A 177 -2.36 20.40 -0.42
CA GLU A 177 -1.24 21.23 -0.90
C GLU A 177 -0.48 21.97 0.18
N ARG A 178 -0.84 21.86 1.46
CA ARG A 178 -0.05 22.49 2.53
C ARG A 178 1.40 22.04 2.44
N PRO A 179 2.39 22.94 2.45
CA PRO A 179 3.79 22.55 2.57
C PRO A 179 4.03 21.79 3.86
N ALA A 180 4.66 20.61 3.79
CA ALA A 180 4.74 19.68 4.91
C ALA A 180 5.41 20.31 6.16
N HIS A 181 6.47 21.11 5.96
CA HIS A 181 7.22 21.77 7.04
C HIS A 181 6.40 22.83 7.79
N THR A 182 5.29 23.34 7.22
CA THR A 182 4.46 24.37 7.83
C THR A 182 3.41 23.83 8.80
N LEU A 183 3.28 22.51 8.89
CA LEU A 183 2.32 21.90 9.80
C LEU A 183 2.74 22.12 11.26
N SER A 184 1.83 22.69 12.05
CA SER A 184 2.03 22.86 13.48
C SER A 184 2.12 21.49 14.19
N PRO A 185 2.70 21.43 15.40
CA PRO A 185 2.74 20.19 16.19
C PRO A 185 1.37 19.55 16.42
N ALA A 186 0.33 20.36 16.60
CA ALA A 186 -1.04 19.91 16.77
C ALA A 186 -1.60 19.27 15.47
N GLU A 187 -1.32 19.87 14.31
CA GLU A 187 -1.70 19.32 13.00
C GLU A 187 -0.98 18.02 12.70
N VAL A 188 0.33 17.95 12.97
CA VAL A 188 1.11 16.70 12.81
C VAL A 188 0.55 15.59 13.70
N LYS A 189 0.24 15.88 14.97
CA LYS A 189 -0.37 14.89 15.87
C LYS A 189 -1.74 14.41 15.39
N ARG A 190 -2.56 15.32 14.82
CA ARG A 190 -3.85 14.94 14.23
C ARG A 190 -3.67 14.08 12.99
N LEU A 191 -2.74 14.44 12.07
CA LEU A 191 -2.47 13.67 10.86
C LEU A 191 -1.89 12.28 11.19
N HIS A 192 -0.94 12.22 12.12
CA HIS A 192 -0.40 10.95 12.62
C HIS A 192 -1.51 10.01 13.11
N ARG A 193 -2.43 10.52 13.96
CA ARG A 193 -3.58 9.75 14.46
C ARG A 193 -4.50 9.33 13.30
N ALA A 194 -4.81 10.25 12.39
CA ALA A 194 -5.66 9.98 11.24
C ALA A 194 -5.11 8.87 10.33
N ILE A 195 -3.79 8.89 10.06
CA ILE A 195 -3.14 7.84 9.27
C ILE A 195 -3.30 6.47 9.97
N ARG A 196 -3.01 6.38 11.26
CA ARG A 196 -3.15 5.13 12.02
C ARG A 196 -4.59 4.62 12.03
N GLU A 197 -5.54 5.51 12.27
CA GLU A 197 -6.97 5.18 12.31
C GLU A 197 -7.47 4.67 10.94
N VAL A 198 -7.23 5.42 9.88
CA VAL A 198 -7.66 5.07 8.53
C VAL A 198 -7.02 3.75 8.06
N MET A 199 -5.71 3.59 8.28
CA MET A 199 -4.99 2.36 7.91
C MET A 199 -5.47 1.15 8.69
N GLY A 200 -5.70 1.29 10.01
CA GLY A 200 -6.21 0.20 10.85
C GLY A 200 -7.59 -0.26 10.40
N GLN A 201 -8.52 0.67 10.23
CA GLN A 201 -9.88 0.38 9.75
C GLN A 201 -9.86 -0.26 8.34
N ALA A 202 -8.98 0.21 7.46
CA ALA A 202 -8.88 -0.34 6.11
C ALA A 202 -8.32 -1.78 6.10
N VAL A 203 -7.35 -2.08 6.96
CA VAL A 203 -6.85 -3.46 7.13
C VAL A 203 -7.94 -4.39 7.65
N GLU A 204 -8.72 -3.96 8.64
CA GLU A 204 -9.85 -4.73 9.18
C GLU A 204 -10.95 -4.95 8.14
N ALA A 205 -11.17 -3.99 7.24
CA ALA A 205 -12.13 -4.08 6.16
C ALA A 205 -11.62 -4.83 4.91
N GLY A 206 -10.42 -5.42 4.94
CA GLY A 206 -9.85 -6.14 3.81
C GLY A 206 -9.39 -5.25 2.65
N GLY A 207 -9.15 -3.95 2.89
CA GLY A 207 -8.80 -2.96 1.87
C GLY A 207 -9.99 -2.38 1.12
N SER A 208 -9.73 -1.70 0.00
CA SER A 208 -10.74 -1.07 -0.87
C SER A 208 -10.78 -1.74 -2.24
N THR A 209 -11.93 -2.27 -2.63
CA THR A 209 -12.23 -2.65 -4.01
C THR A 209 -13.00 -1.50 -4.66
N LEU A 210 -12.40 -0.87 -5.67
CA LEU A 210 -13.01 0.23 -6.41
C LEU A 210 -13.89 -0.29 -7.54
N SER A 211 -14.63 0.61 -8.20
CA SER A 211 -15.54 0.28 -9.30
C SER A 211 -14.85 -0.36 -10.52
N ASP A 212 -13.54 -0.18 -10.66
CA ASP A 212 -12.74 -0.84 -11.71
C ASP A 212 -12.34 -2.28 -11.36
N GLU A 213 -12.71 -2.76 -10.17
CA GLU A 213 -12.42 -4.09 -9.62
C GLU A 213 -10.93 -4.48 -9.73
N SER A 214 -10.05 -3.48 -9.77
CA SER A 214 -8.60 -3.69 -9.96
C SER A 214 -7.94 -4.40 -8.79
N TYR A 215 -8.59 -4.46 -7.63
CA TYR A 215 -8.17 -5.23 -6.47
C TYR A 215 -9.31 -6.13 -6.01
N GLN A 216 -8.99 -7.40 -5.83
CA GLN A 216 -9.77 -8.41 -5.12
C GLN A 216 -8.81 -9.17 -4.20
N GLN A 217 -9.34 -9.69 -3.11
CA GLN A 217 -8.60 -10.58 -2.21
C GLN A 217 -8.25 -11.89 -2.94
N PRO A 218 -7.21 -12.63 -2.54
CA PRO A 218 -6.84 -13.89 -3.19
C PRO A 218 -7.96 -14.94 -3.28
N ASN A 219 -8.90 -14.94 -2.31
CA ASN A 219 -10.08 -15.80 -2.30
C ASN A 219 -11.23 -15.29 -3.19
N GLY A 220 -11.03 -14.19 -3.91
CA GLY A 220 -12.04 -13.59 -4.80
C GLY A 220 -13.00 -12.61 -4.13
N GLU A 221 -12.95 -12.47 -2.81
CA GLU A 221 -13.80 -11.51 -2.10
C GLU A 221 -13.34 -10.05 -2.36
N PRO A 222 -14.25 -9.08 -2.35
CA PRO A 222 -13.88 -7.67 -2.39
C PRO A 222 -13.33 -7.20 -1.04
N GLY A 223 -12.58 -6.10 -1.04
CA GLY A 223 -12.42 -5.29 0.15
C GLY A 223 -13.69 -4.48 0.41
N TYR A 224 -13.86 -3.94 1.60
CA TYR A 224 -15.08 -3.25 2.02
C TYR A 224 -14.85 -1.80 2.47
N PHE A 225 -13.61 -1.32 2.56
CA PHE A 225 -13.32 0.01 3.06
C PHE A 225 -13.84 1.13 2.14
N GLN A 226 -14.06 0.90 0.85
CA GLN A 226 -14.65 1.87 -0.08
C GLN A 226 -16.00 2.41 0.39
N PHE A 227 -16.78 1.65 1.13
CA PHE A 227 -18.06 2.12 1.72
C PHE A 227 -17.87 3.10 2.86
N ALA A 228 -16.68 3.10 3.49
CA ALA A 228 -16.30 4.02 4.54
C ALA A 228 -15.65 5.32 4.04
N HIS A 229 -15.30 5.43 2.74
CA HIS A 229 -14.64 6.60 2.18
C HIS A 229 -15.41 7.90 2.52
N LYS A 230 -14.65 8.91 2.93
CA LYS A 230 -15.17 10.24 3.29
C LYS A 230 -14.82 11.30 2.23
N ALA A 231 -13.71 11.12 1.51
CA ALA A 231 -13.22 12.02 0.48
C ALA A 231 -12.93 11.32 -0.84
N TYR A 232 -12.19 10.20 -0.81
CA TYR A 232 -11.73 9.54 -2.02
C TYR A 232 -12.91 9.07 -2.88
N ASP A 233 -12.84 9.39 -4.19
CA ASP A 233 -13.83 9.07 -5.23
C ASP A 233 -15.26 9.57 -4.94
N ARG A 234 -15.37 10.69 -4.19
CA ARG A 234 -16.65 11.28 -3.79
C ARG A 234 -16.85 12.70 -4.35
N THR A 235 -16.22 13.02 -5.48
CA THR A 235 -16.36 14.34 -6.14
C THR A 235 -17.84 14.73 -6.31
N GLY A 236 -18.17 15.97 -5.92
CA GLY A 236 -19.53 16.53 -5.99
C GLY A 236 -20.46 16.12 -4.83
N GLN A 237 -20.11 15.08 -4.07
CA GLN A 237 -20.93 14.62 -2.95
C GLN A 237 -20.75 15.51 -1.71
N PRO A 238 -21.77 15.61 -0.85
CA PRO A 238 -21.66 16.33 0.42
C PRO A 238 -20.52 15.79 1.30
N CYS A 239 -19.81 16.71 1.98
CA CYS A 239 -18.82 16.33 2.99
C CYS A 239 -19.50 15.58 4.15
N ARG A 240 -18.98 14.41 4.51
CA ARG A 240 -19.53 13.58 5.60
C ARG A 240 -19.18 14.08 7.01
N ARG A 241 -18.50 15.20 7.14
CA ARG A 241 -18.20 15.78 8.46
C ARG A 241 -19.44 16.48 9.03
N ARG A 242 -19.79 16.12 10.26
CA ARG A 242 -20.93 16.74 10.97
C ARG A 242 -20.80 18.27 10.97
N GLY A 243 -21.85 18.97 10.54
CA GLY A 243 -21.93 20.43 10.48
C GLY A 243 -21.18 21.06 9.29
N CYS A 244 -20.49 20.30 8.45
CA CYS A 244 -19.82 20.83 7.26
C CYS A 244 -20.82 20.93 6.09
N LYS A 245 -20.98 22.13 5.51
CA LYS A 245 -21.82 22.38 4.33
C LYS A 245 -21.06 22.23 3.00
N GLY A 246 -19.78 21.82 3.03
CA GLY A 246 -18.93 21.67 1.85
C GLY A 246 -19.29 20.45 1.03
N ARG A 247 -18.78 20.46 -0.21
CA ARG A 247 -18.79 19.29 -1.10
C ARG A 247 -17.36 18.87 -1.39
N ILE A 248 -17.15 17.60 -1.65
CA ILE A 248 -15.85 17.06 -2.05
C ILE A 248 -15.54 17.58 -3.46
N VAL A 249 -14.36 18.12 -3.64
CA VAL A 249 -13.82 18.55 -4.93
C VAL A 249 -12.63 17.70 -5.32
N LYS A 250 -12.30 17.71 -6.60
CA LYS A 250 -11.14 17.00 -7.15
C LYS A 250 -10.15 18.01 -7.74
N MET A 251 -8.88 17.81 -7.44
CA MET A 251 -7.75 18.54 -8.02
C MET A 251 -6.60 17.59 -8.35
N VAL A 252 -5.51 18.10 -8.89
CA VAL A 252 -4.29 17.31 -9.13
C VAL A 252 -3.18 17.80 -8.21
N VAL A 253 -2.59 16.90 -7.43
CA VAL A 253 -1.43 17.18 -6.58
C VAL A 253 -0.36 16.12 -6.85
N GLY A 254 0.84 16.57 -7.25
CA GLY A 254 1.94 15.65 -7.57
C GLY A 254 1.59 14.63 -8.67
N GLY A 255 0.81 15.05 -9.69
CA GLY A 255 0.35 14.18 -10.78
C GLY A 255 -0.73 13.17 -10.38
N ARG A 256 -1.32 13.27 -9.17
CA ARG A 256 -2.35 12.36 -8.66
C ARG A 256 -3.67 13.07 -8.44
N GLY A 257 -4.76 12.45 -8.91
CA GLY A 257 -6.12 12.90 -8.57
C GLY A 257 -6.29 12.92 -7.05
N THR A 258 -6.78 14.02 -6.53
CA THR A 258 -6.82 14.34 -5.09
C THR A 258 -8.20 14.81 -4.71
N HIS A 259 -8.84 14.17 -3.75
CA HIS A 259 -10.19 14.47 -3.30
C HIS A 259 -10.15 15.08 -1.90
N PHE A 260 -10.80 16.22 -1.72
CA PHE A 260 -10.82 16.92 -0.43
C PHE A 260 -12.05 17.80 -0.29
N CYS A 261 -12.35 18.25 0.93
CA CYS A 261 -13.40 19.23 1.19
C CYS A 261 -12.79 20.63 1.38
N PRO A 262 -13.04 21.59 0.48
CA PRO A 262 -12.43 22.93 0.58
C PRO A 262 -12.94 23.74 1.78
N VAL A 263 -14.07 23.35 2.37
CA VAL A 263 -14.63 24.06 3.54
C VAL A 263 -13.93 23.64 4.84
N CYS A 264 -13.68 22.35 5.05
CA CYS A 264 -13.05 21.90 6.29
C CYS A 264 -11.55 21.59 6.18
N GLN A 265 -10.98 21.59 4.97
CA GLN A 265 -9.56 21.47 4.69
C GLN A 265 -9.08 22.77 4.03
N GLN A 266 -9.05 23.85 4.78
CA GLN A 266 -8.64 25.16 4.27
C GLN A 266 -7.13 25.22 4.06
N ASN A 267 -6.71 25.88 2.98
CA ASN A 267 -5.31 26.18 2.71
C ASN A 267 -4.94 27.50 3.42
N SER A 268 -4.95 27.46 4.77
CA SER A 268 -4.43 28.60 5.53
C SER A 268 -2.91 28.70 5.28
N ARG A 269 -2.51 29.85 4.77
CA ARG A 269 -1.11 30.24 4.56
C ARG A 269 -0.38 30.43 5.87
#